data_32c84a2c92252c15bbd9b85dd91ef1b7
#
_entry.id   32c84a2c92252c15bbd9b85dd91ef1b7
#
_cell.length_a   1.000
_cell.length_b   1.000
_cell.length_c   1.000
_cell.angle_alpha   90.00
_cell.angle_beta   90.00
_cell.angle_gamma   90.00
#
_symmetry.space_group_name_H-M   'P 1'
#
loop_
_entity.id
_entity.type
_entity.pdbx_description
1 polymer ?
#
loop_
_entity_poly.entity_id
_entity_poly.type
_entity_poly.pdbx_seq_one_letter_code
_entity_poly.pdbx_strand_id
1 'polypeptide(L)'
;MFKSSLRLRRVLLIGLALLLPAMGAHAEDPPLVRATNAVRVLNDIMQAPDKAIPTDLLRDARAIAVIPDMIKAGFIFGGRRGEGLISVKTPDGTWSNPSFITMTGGSVGFQAGVSSTDVILVFRTQRGVDSIVNGKFTLGADASAAAGPVGRTASAATDGQLKAEIYSYSRTRGLFAGVALDGSALRIDYDANAAIYGPGITPRRIFEGGVSNVPAPVVDFRDRLEEYTQR
;
A
#
# COMPACT_ATOMS: atom_id res chain seq x y z
N MET A 1 54.91 -35.80 3.27
CA MET A 1 53.71 -36.00 2.45
C MET A 1 52.51 -35.34 3.12
N PHE A 2 52.53 -33.97 3.31
CA PHE A 2 51.43 -33.19 3.87
C PHE A 2 51.56 -31.72 3.49
N LYS A 3 51.37 -31.33 2.24
CA LYS A 3 51.33 -29.93 1.81
C LYS A 3 50.29 -29.60 0.73
N SER A 4 49.35 -30.47 0.42
CA SER A 4 48.38 -30.25 -0.68
C SER A 4 46.95 -29.85 -0.21
N SER A 5 46.63 -29.92 1.07
CA SER A 5 45.27 -29.68 1.56
C SER A 5 44.94 -28.21 1.87
N LEU A 6 45.96 -27.36 1.98
CA LEU A 6 45.77 -25.94 2.34
C LEU A 6 45.43 -25.02 1.16
N ARG A 7 45.79 -25.44 -0.09
CA ARG A 7 45.48 -24.66 -1.29
C ARG A 7 44.04 -24.85 -1.78
N LEU A 8 43.48 -26.03 -1.55
CA LEU A 8 42.11 -26.33 -1.98
C LEU A 8 41.05 -25.63 -1.12
N ARG A 9 41.30 -25.40 0.17
CA ARG A 9 40.40 -24.65 1.06
C ARG A 9 40.34 -23.16 0.77
N ARG A 10 41.43 -22.56 0.25
CA ARG A 10 41.47 -21.14 -0.11
C ARG A 10 40.75 -20.83 -1.42
N VAL A 11 40.72 -21.75 -2.35
CA VAL A 11 39.99 -21.60 -3.63
C VAL A 11 38.48 -21.76 -3.41
N LEU A 12 38.04 -22.57 -2.45
CA LEU A 12 36.60 -22.75 -2.15
C LEU A 12 35.98 -21.55 -1.44
N LEU A 13 36.78 -20.79 -0.66
CA LEU A 13 36.30 -19.59 0.05
C LEU A 13 36.22 -18.33 -0.85
N ILE A 14 36.98 -18.28 -1.95
CA ILE A 14 36.92 -17.17 -2.91
C ILE A 14 35.76 -17.35 -3.90
N GLY A 15 35.32 -18.57 -4.18
CA GLY A 15 34.19 -18.86 -5.06
C GLY A 15 32.81 -18.55 -4.47
N LEU A 16 32.69 -18.44 -3.14
CA LEU A 16 31.40 -18.20 -2.46
C LEU A 16 31.11 -16.69 -2.25
N ALA A 17 32.11 -15.84 -2.40
CA ALA A 17 31.95 -14.38 -2.21
C ALA A 17 31.43 -13.66 -3.48
N LEU A 18 31.31 -14.32 -4.62
CA LEU A 18 30.93 -13.71 -5.90
C LEU A 18 29.48 -13.97 -6.34
N LEU A 19 28.64 -14.54 -5.47
CA LEU A 19 27.22 -14.79 -5.73
C LEU A 19 26.31 -14.00 -4.77
N LEU A 20 26.71 -12.79 -4.39
CA LEU A 20 25.74 -11.79 -3.93
C LEU A 20 25.03 -11.29 -5.19
N PRO A 21 23.75 -11.62 -5.42
CA PRO A 21 22.99 -10.94 -6.46
C PRO A 21 23.06 -9.46 -6.07
N ALA A 22 23.51 -8.62 -6.97
CA ALA A 22 23.26 -7.19 -6.90
C ALA A 22 21.72 -7.08 -6.73
N MET A 23 21.23 -6.90 -5.52
CA MET A 23 19.88 -6.43 -5.28
C MET A 23 19.84 -5.07 -5.95
N GLY A 24 19.38 -5.06 -7.21
CA GLY A 24 19.17 -3.84 -7.94
C GLY A 24 18.38 -2.91 -7.04
N ALA A 25 18.94 -1.77 -6.70
CA ALA A 25 18.21 -0.72 -6.05
C ALA A 25 17.00 -0.43 -6.95
N HIS A 26 15.83 -0.87 -6.55
CA HIS A 26 14.60 -0.46 -7.22
C HIS A 26 14.53 1.04 -6.98
N ALA A 27 14.73 1.81 -8.04
CA ALA A 27 14.54 3.25 -7.97
C ALA A 27 13.07 3.50 -7.58
N GLU A 28 12.88 4.29 -6.56
CA GLU A 28 11.53 4.71 -6.15
C GLU A 28 10.88 5.50 -7.28
N ASP A 29 9.61 5.23 -7.57
CA ASP A 29 8.88 5.99 -8.58
C ASP A 29 8.75 7.46 -8.14
N PRO A 30 8.93 8.42 -9.06
CA PRO A 30 8.67 9.82 -8.76
C PRO A 30 7.26 10.02 -8.19
N PRO A 31 7.06 10.92 -7.21
CA PRO A 31 5.76 11.08 -6.53
C PRO A 31 4.56 11.30 -7.48
N LEU A 32 4.74 12.03 -8.58
CA LEU A 32 3.67 12.26 -9.56
C LEU A 32 3.32 10.99 -10.35
N VAL A 33 4.30 10.12 -10.61
CA VAL A 33 4.05 8.81 -11.23
C VAL A 33 3.25 7.91 -10.29
N ARG A 34 3.60 7.91 -8.99
CA ARG A 34 2.83 7.18 -7.97
C ARG A 34 1.38 7.67 -7.92
N ALA A 35 1.14 8.99 -7.97
CA ALA A 35 -0.21 9.55 -8.00
C ALA A 35 -1.00 9.09 -9.23
N THR A 36 -0.40 9.16 -10.42
CA THR A 36 -1.01 8.68 -11.67
C THR A 36 -1.32 7.18 -11.60
N ASN A 37 -0.39 6.36 -11.10
CA ASN A 37 -0.61 4.92 -10.93
C ASN A 37 -1.70 4.62 -9.91
N ALA A 38 -1.81 5.39 -8.82
CA ALA A 38 -2.88 5.23 -7.84
C ALA A 38 -4.27 5.52 -8.44
N VAL A 39 -4.39 6.56 -9.27
CA VAL A 39 -5.62 6.84 -10.04
C VAL A 39 -5.97 5.68 -10.96
N ARG A 40 -4.99 5.13 -11.69
CA ARG A 40 -5.18 3.94 -12.53
C ARG A 40 -5.74 2.77 -11.72
N VAL A 41 -5.15 2.47 -10.56
CA VAL A 41 -5.58 1.36 -9.70
C VAL A 41 -7.02 1.55 -9.21
N LEU A 42 -7.39 2.77 -8.79
CA LEU A 42 -8.77 3.09 -8.40
C LEU A 42 -9.75 2.86 -9.55
N ASN A 43 -9.44 3.36 -10.75
CA ASN A 43 -10.28 3.17 -11.92
C ASN A 43 -10.45 1.68 -12.26
N ASP A 44 -9.35 0.93 -12.24
CA ASP A 44 -9.34 -0.50 -12.56
C ASP A 44 -10.21 -1.34 -11.62
N ILE A 45 -10.17 -1.05 -10.30
CA ILE A 45 -10.99 -1.81 -9.34
C ILE A 45 -12.47 -1.44 -9.44
N MET A 46 -12.78 -0.17 -9.69
CA MET A 46 -14.18 0.30 -9.78
C MET A 46 -14.86 -0.09 -11.08
N GLN A 47 -14.09 -0.38 -12.13
CA GLN A 47 -14.61 -0.87 -13.42
C GLN A 47 -14.76 -2.40 -13.46
N ALA A 48 -14.32 -3.13 -12.45
CA ALA A 48 -14.43 -4.58 -12.39
C ALA A 48 -15.87 -5.01 -11.99
N PRO A 49 -16.70 -5.56 -12.91
CA PRO A 49 -18.16 -5.68 -12.70
C PRO A 49 -18.55 -6.52 -11.48
N ASP A 50 -17.79 -7.59 -11.17
CA ASP A 50 -18.15 -8.55 -10.12
C ASP A 50 -17.19 -8.53 -8.93
N LYS A 51 -16.25 -7.58 -8.88
CA LYS A 51 -15.13 -7.60 -7.93
C LYS A 51 -14.79 -6.24 -7.36
N ALA A 52 -15.61 -5.23 -7.63
CA ALA A 52 -15.45 -3.90 -7.05
C ALA A 52 -15.53 -3.94 -5.52
N ILE A 53 -14.90 -2.98 -4.88
CA ILE A 53 -15.09 -2.74 -3.46
C ILE A 53 -16.57 -2.39 -3.22
N PRO A 54 -17.24 -2.98 -2.22
CA PRO A 54 -18.64 -2.66 -1.94
C PRO A 54 -18.85 -1.16 -1.77
N THR A 55 -19.86 -0.61 -2.42
CA THR A 55 -20.15 0.83 -2.39
C THR A 55 -20.38 1.33 -0.97
N ASP A 56 -21.07 0.55 -0.12
CA ASP A 56 -21.30 0.90 1.28
C ASP A 56 -19.98 0.99 2.06
N LEU A 57 -19.04 0.09 1.79
CA LEU A 57 -17.72 0.13 2.42
C LEU A 57 -16.92 1.37 2.02
N LEU A 58 -17.02 1.78 0.76
CA LEU A 58 -16.38 3.01 0.26
C LEU A 58 -17.05 4.25 0.85
N ARG A 59 -18.38 4.29 0.89
CA ARG A 59 -19.15 5.41 1.44
C ARG A 59 -18.85 5.63 2.92
N ASP A 60 -18.72 4.54 3.70
CA ASP A 60 -18.45 4.58 5.13
C ASP A 60 -16.95 4.72 5.46
N ALA A 61 -16.08 4.71 4.45
CA ALA A 61 -14.65 4.82 4.64
C ALA A 61 -14.25 6.15 5.30
N ARG A 62 -13.31 6.08 6.24
CA ARG A 62 -12.65 7.24 6.87
C ARG A 62 -11.33 7.59 6.21
N ALA A 63 -10.67 6.61 5.61
CA ALA A 63 -9.53 6.83 4.72
C ALA A 63 -9.44 5.71 3.68
N ILE A 64 -8.83 6.02 2.56
CA ILE A 64 -8.49 5.05 1.52
C ILE A 64 -7.01 5.25 1.17
N ALA A 65 -6.25 4.16 1.26
CA ALA A 65 -4.87 4.12 0.79
C ALA A 65 -4.76 3.25 -0.45
N VAL A 66 -3.98 3.70 -1.42
CA VAL A 66 -3.70 2.97 -2.66
C VAL A 66 -2.19 2.85 -2.83
N ILE A 67 -1.71 1.63 -2.93
CA ILE A 67 -0.29 1.29 -3.11
C ILE A 67 -0.18 0.54 -4.44
N PRO A 68 0.14 1.25 -5.53
CA PRO A 68 0.37 0.64 -6.83
C PRO A 68 1.62 -0.22 -6.82
N ASP A 69 1.64 -1.25 -7.63
CA ASP A 69 2.82 -2.04 -7.98
C ASP A 69 3.69 -2.47 -6.78
N MET A 70 3.04 -2.79 -5.63
CA MET A 70 3.75 -3.29 -4.44
C MET A 70 4.52 -4.55 -4.77
N ILE A 71 5.82 -4.54 -4.54
CA ILE A 71 6.71 -5.67 -4.80
C ILE A 71 6.70 -6.62 -3.61
N LYS A 72 6.56 -7.90 -3.92
CA LYS A 72 6.79 -9.01 -3.02
C LYS A 72 7.92 -9.86 -3.57
N ALA A 73 8.97 -10.06 -2.78
CA ALA A 73 10.12 -10.88 -3.15
C ALA A 73 10.48 -11.83 -2.01
N GLY A 74 10.84 -13.09 -2.33
CA GLY A 74 11.28 -14.07 -1.33
C GLY A 74 11.22 -15.50 -1.81
N PHE A 75 11.73 -16.37 -0.93
CA PHE A 75 11.64 -17.82 -1.00
C PHE A 75 11.32 -18.31 0.41
N ILE A 76 10.23 -19.02 0.66
CA ILE A 76 9.70 -19.39 1.99
C ILE A 76 9.45 -18.15 2.89
N PHE A 77 10.50 -17.36 3.17
CA PHE A 77 10.42 -16.06 3.82
C PHE A 77 10.80 -14.97 2.83
N GLY A 78 10.08 -13.86 2.86
CA GLY A 78 10.30 -12.75 1.95
C GLY A 78 9.87 -11.43 2.56
N GLY A 79 10.03 -10.36 1.77
CA GLY A 79 9.58 -9.03 2.09
C GLY A 79 8.59 -8.51 1.06
N ARG A 80 7.79 -7.55 1.49
CA ARG A 80 6.97 -6.71 0.61
C ARG A 80 7.30 -5.25 0.85
N ARG A 81 7.35 -4.47 -0.21
CA ARG A 81 7.53 -3.02 -0.17
C ARG A 81 6.70 -2.40 -1.28
N GLY A 82 6.03 -1.32 -0.95
CA GLY A 82 5.28 -0.51 -1.91
C GLY A 82 5.19 0.93 -1.44
N GLU A 83 4.88 1.79 -2.35
CA GLU A 83 4.75 3.23 -2.18
C GLU A 83 3.41 3.66 -2.75
N GLY A 84 2.75 4.59 -2.09
CA GLY A 84 1.40 4.96 -2.49
C GLY A 84 0.93 6.26 -1.87
N LEU A 85 -0.38 6.43 -1.90
CA LEU A 85 -1.07 7.59 -1.39
C LEU A 85 -2.17 7.17 -0.42
N ILE A 86 -2.44 8.03 0.58
CA ILE A 86 -3.60 7.92 1.46
C ILE A 86 -4.35 9.25 1.49
N SER A 87 -5.66 9.21 1.32
CA SER A 87 -6.56 10.35 1.54
C SER A 87 -7.52 10.02 2.68
N VAL A 88 -7.89 11.03 3.45
CA VAL A 88 -8.82 10.89 4.58
C VAL A 88 -10.11 11.65 4.30
N LYS A 89 -11.21 11.14 4.84
CA LYS A 89 -12.50 11.83 4.77
C LYS A 89 -12.54 12.93 5.82
N THR A 90 -12.74 14.14 5.37
CA THR A 90 -12.83 15.34 6.22
C THR A 90 -14.17 15.38 6.97
N PRO A 91 -14.33 16.20 8.00
CA PRO A 91 -15.58 16.28 8.77
C PRO A 91 -16.81 16.72 7.96
N ASP A 92 -16.62 17.45 6.87
CA ASP A 92 -17.67 17.84 5.94
C ASP A 92 -18.06 16.77 4.92
N GLY A 93 -17.38 15.60 4.98
CA GLY A 93 -17.67 14.44 4.15
C GLY A 93 -16.91 14.40 2.82
N THR A 94 -16.10 15.41 2.51
CA THR A 94 -15.25 15.44 1.31
C THR A 94 -13.93 14.69 1.54
N TRP A 95 -13.15 14.47 0.48
CA TRP A 95 -11.83 13.85 0.59
C TRP A 95 -10.72 14.90 0.66
N SER A 96 -9.76 14.67 1.54
CA SER A 96 -8.57 15.51 1.68
C SER A 96 -7.62 15.36 0.48
N ASN A 97 -6.71 16.30 0.31
CA ASN A 97 -5.52 16.04 -0.49
C ASN A 97 -4.76 14.84 0.09
N PRO A 98 -4.21 13.95 -0.74
CA PRO A 98 -3.55 12.75 -0.25
C PRO A 98 -2.15 13.03 0.29
N SER A 99 -1.77 12.30 1.34
CA SER A 99 -0.39 12.18 1.78
C SER A 99 0.28 10.98 1.12
N PHE A 100 1.54 11.11 0.77
CA PHE A 100 2.36 9.99 0.30
C PHE A 100 2.74 9.09 1.47
N ILE A 101 2.73 7.79 1.22
CA ILE A 101 3.00 6.74 2.21
C ILE A 101 3.90 5.65 1.63
N THR A 102 4.58 4.95 2.51
CA THR A 102 5.27 3.69 2.21
C THR A 102 4.64 2.55 3.01
N MET A 103 4.60 1.36 2.42
CA MET A 103 4.18 0.13 3.06
C MET A 103 5.30 -0.90 3.00
N THR A 104 5.64 -1.49 4.15
CA THR A 104 6.64 -2.55 4.26
C THR A 104 6.11 -3.68 5.13
N GLY A 105 6.51 -4.92 4.84
CA GLY A 105 6.09 -6.05 5.65
C GLY A 105 6.83 -7.33 5.33
N GLY A 106 6.76 -8.29 6.23
CA GLY A 106 7.18 -9.66 5.97
C GLY A 106 6.17 -10.39 5.08
N SER A 107 6.62 -11.37 4.36
CA SER A 107 5.76 -12.30 3.63
C SER A 107 6.28 -13.72 3.84
N VAL A 108 5.33 -14.65 4.00
CA VAL A 108 5.61 -16.10 4.03
C VAL A 108 4.94 -16.71 2.82
N GLY A 109 5.63 -17.57 2.11
CA GLY A 109 5.07 -18.26 0.94
C GLY A 109 6.04 -19.27 0.39
N PHE A 110 5.50 -20.39 -0.12
CA PHE A 110 6.29 -21.50 -0.65
C PHE A 110 6.75 -21.32 -2.10
N GLN A 111 6.58 -20.12 -2.66
CA GLN A 111 7.01 -19.82 -4.02
C GLN A 111 8.19 -18.86 -4.00
N ALA A 112 9.28 -19.27 -4.63
CA ALA A 112 10.38 -18.39 -4.94
C ALA A 112 9.97 -17.44 -6.07
N GLY A 113 10.26 -16.15 -5.92
CA GLY A 113 10.04 -15.21 -7.01
C GLY A 113 9.84 -13.77 -6.58
N VAL A 114 9.66 -12.95 -7.58
CA VAL A 114 9.27 -11.55 -7.46
C VAL A 114 7.90 -11.39 -8.11
N SER A 115 6.99 -10.74 -7.43
CA SER A 115 5.66 -10.39 -7.96
C SER A 115 5.31 -8.96 -7.64
N SER A 116 4.58 -8.32 -8.55
CA SER A 116 3.98 -7.00 -8.35
C SER A 116 2.48 -7.13 -8.12
N THR A 117 1.94 -6.31 -7.24
CA THR A 117 0.53 -6.37 -6.83
C THR A 117 0.06 -4.97 -6.43
N ASP A 118 -1.03 -4.51 -7.01
CA ASP A 118 -1.72 -3.31 -6.54
C ASP A 118 -2.45 -3.63 -5.23
N VAL A 119 -2.39 -2.71 -4.26
CA VAL A 119 -3.07 -2.86 -2.96
C VAL A 119 -3.94 -1.65 -2.68
N ILE A 120 -5.15 -1.90 -2.18
CA ILE A 120 -6.05 -0.88 -1.66
C ILE A 120 -6.42 -1.24 -0.23
N LEU A 121 -6.34 -0.25 0.67
CA LEU A 121 -6.76 -0.36 2.07
C LEU A 121 -7.91 0.60 2.30
N VAL A 122 -9.02 0.08 2.83
CA VAL A 122 -10.19 0.86 3.20
C VAL A 122 -10.29 0.90 4.72
N PHE A 123 -10.10 2.08 5.30
CA PHE A 123 -10.16 2.34 6.73
C PHE A 123 -11.58 2.74 7.11
N ARG A 124 -12.17 2.06 8.08
CA ARG A 124 -13.52 2.32 8.56
C ARG A 124 -13.55 3.18 9.83
N THR A 125 -12.46 3.26 10.55
CA THR A 125 -12.40 3.97 11.83
C THR A 125 -11.41 5.13 11.79
N GLN A 126 -11.72 6.19 12.53
CA GLN A 126 -10.83 7.34 12.70
C GLN A 126 -9.54 6.95 13.43
N ARG A 127 -9.61 5.97 14.34
CA ARG A 127 -8.45 5.46 15.07
C ARG A 127 -7.33 4.99 14.15
N GLY A 128 -7.67 4.26 13.07
CA GLY A 128 -6.68 3.83 12.07
C GLY A 128 -6.00 5.01 11.38
N VAL A 129 -6.75 6.07 11.08
CA VAL A 129 -6.22 7.30 10.48
C VAL A 129 -5.28 8.03 11.44
N ASP A 130 -5.69 8.22 12.68
CA ASP A 130 -4.90 8.94 13.69
C ASP A 130 -3.55 8.25 13.96
N SER A 131 -3.54 6.91 13.96
CA SER A 131 -2.32 6.12 14.13
C SER A 131 -1.31 6.34 13.00
N ILE A 132 -1.76 6.47 11.74
CA ILE A 132 -0.88 6.77 10.60
C ILE A 132 -0.32 8.19 10.71
N VAL A 133 -1.15 9.16 11.04
CA VAL A 133 -0.72 10.57 11.20
C VAL A 133 0.35 10.73 12.27
N ASN A 134 0.30 9.88 13.31
CA ASN A 134 1.26 9.90 14.42
C ASN A 134 2.57 9.12 14.14
N GLY A 135 2.75 8.60 12.92
CA GLY A 135 4.05 8.10 12.46
C GLY A 135 4.06 6.69 11.87
N LYS A 136 4.03 5.64 12.67
CA LYS A 136 4.06 4.24 12.23
C LYS A 136 2.76 3.55 12.61
N PHE A 137 2.18 2.88 11.63
CA PHE A 137 0.97 2.09 11.80
C PHE A 137 1.19 0.66 11.29
N THR A 138 0.84 -0.34 12.09
CA THR A 138 1.00 -1.77 11.73
C THR A 138 -0.38 -2.43 11.64
N LEU A 139 -0.69 -2.97 10.46
CA LEU A 139 -1.91 -3.72 10.19
C LEU A 139 -1.99 -4.97 11.09
N GLY A 140 -3.12 -5.18 11.71
CA GLY A 140 -3.37 -6.30 12.62
C GLY A 140 -2.87 -6.09 14.07
N ALA A 141 -1.95 -5.13 14.30
CA ALA A 141 -1.46 -4.79 15.63
C ALA A 141 -2.11 -3.50 16.18
N ASP A 142 -2.08 -2.42 15.39
CA ASP A 142 -2.61 -1.12 15.82
C ASP A 142 -4.11 -0.96 15.50
N ALA A 143 -4.59 -1.65 14.46
CA ALA A 143 -6.01 -1.81 14.17
C ALA A 143 -6.26 -3.17 13.51
N SER A 144 -7.45 -3.74 13.74
CA SER A 144 -7.84 -5.01 13.14
C SER A 144 -7.92 -4.90 11.62
N ALA A 145 -7.24 -5.80 10.91
CA ALA A 145 -7.23 -5.85 9.46
C ALA A 145 -7.81 -7.18 8.96
N ALA A 146 -8.51 -7.14 7.84
CA ALA A 146 -9.06 -8.33 7.21
C ALA A 146 -8.99 -8.24 5.69
N ALA A 147 -9.06 -9.41 5.04
CA ALA A 147 -9.29 -9.49 3.60
C ALA A 147 -10.67 -8.89 3.27
N GLY A 148 -10.71 -7.98 2.30
CA GLY A 148 -11.95 -7.33 1.90
C GLY A 148 -12.91 -8.30 1.21
N PRO A 149 -14.23 -8.21 1.46
CA PRO A 149 -15.21 -9.01 0.76
C PRO A 149 -15.31 -8.61 -0.71
N VAL A 150 -15.39 -9.60 -1.61
CA VAL A 150 -15.54 -9.40 -3.06
C VAL A 150 -16.65 -10.27 -3.64
N GLY A 151 -17.29 -9.81 -4.72
CA GLY A 151 -18.33 -10.56 -5.41
C GLY A 151 -19.53 -10.89 -4.51
N ARG A 152 -20.04 -12.11 -4.56
CA ARG A 152 -21.21 -12.55 -3.76
C ARG A 152 -21.00 -12.48 -2.26
N THR A 153 -19.76 -12.58 -1.79
CA THR A 153 -19.45 -12.42 -0.35
C THR A 153 -19.57 -10.97 0.11
N ALA A 154 -19.47 -10.01 -0.80
CA ALA A 154 -19.65 -8.59 -0.49
C ALA A 154 -21.10 -8.28 -0.08
N SER A 155 -22.10 -8.80 -0.81
CA SER A 155 -23.50 -8.61 -0.47
C SER A 155 -23.92 -9.31 0.83
N ALA A 156 -23.33 -10.45 1.14
CA ALA A 156 -23.59 -11.15 2.42
C ALA A 156 -22.88 -10.49 3.61
N ALA A 157 -21.77 -9.77 3.38
CA ALA A 157 -21.01 -9.10 4.43
C ALA A 157 -21.60 -7.74 4.85
N THR A 158 -22.47 -7.14 4.03
CA THR A 158 -23.17 -5.88 4.36
C THR A 158 -24.19 -6.04 5.48
N ASP A 159 -24.61 -7.27 5.80
CA ASP A 159 -25.58 -7.57 6.86
C ASP A 159 -24.97 -7.59 8.29
N GLY A 160 -24.05 -6.68 8.61
CA GLY A 160 -23.52 -6.49 9.98
C GLY A 160 -22.30 -7.34 10.34
N GLN A 161 -21.68 -8.06 9.40
CA GLN A 161 -20.50 -8.89 9.65
C GLN A 161 -19.15 -8.17 9.41
N LEU A 162 -19.15 -6.93 8.92
CA LEU A 162 -17.95 -6.15 8.73
C LEU A 162 -17.40 -5.63 10.08
N LYS A 163 -16.61 -6.45 10.77
CA LYS A 163 -16.06 -6.14 12.10
C LYS A 163 -14.64 -5.56 12.08
N ALA A 164 -13.89 -5.77 10.99
CA ALA A 164 -12.54 -5.23 10.90
C ALA A 164 -12.53 -3.71 10.73
N GLU A 165 -11.52 -3.06 11.28
CA GLU A 165 -11.31 -1.61 11.15
C GLU A 165 -10.74 -1.26 9.78
N ILE A 166 -10.02 -2.20 9.13
CA ILE A 166 -9.39 -2.03 7.82
C ILE A 166 -9.68 -3.24 6.95
N TYR A 167 -10.10 -2.99 5.72
CA TYR A 167 -10.23 -4.02 4.69
C TYR A 167 -9.18 -3.84 3.60
N SER A 168 -8.52 -4.94 3.26
CA SER A 168 -7.42 -4.96 2.29
C SER A 168 -7.83 -5.70 1.03
N TYR A 169 -7.54 -5.09 -0.09
CA TYR A 169 -7.76 -5.63 -1.43
C TYR A 169 -6.46 -5.65 -2.22
N SER A 170 -6.27 -6.66 -3.05
CA SER A 170 -5.15 -6.72 -3.96
C SER A 170 -5.59 -7.02 -5.38
N ARG A 171 -4.81 -6.52 -6.35
CA ARG A 171 -4.94 -6.86 -7.74
C ARG A 171 -3.63 -7.45 -8.25
N THR A 172 -3.70 -8.68 -8.74
CA THR A 172 -2.56 -9.36 -9.36
C THR A 172 -3.01 -9.90 -10.72
N ARG A 173 -2.31 -9.51 -11.79
CA ARG A 173 -2.63 -9.94 -13.18
C ARG A 173 -4.10 -9.71 -13.56
N GLY A 174 -4.67 -8.56 -13.19
CA GLY A 174 -6.06 -8.21 -13.51
C GLY A 174 -7.14 -8.86 -12.63
N LEU A 175 -6.77 -9.72 -11.69
CA LEU A 175 -7.71 -10.34 -10.75
C LEU A 175 -7.69 -9.60 -9.41
N PHE A 176 -8.85 -9.17 -8.94
CA PHE A 176 -9.03 -8.60 -7.61
C PHE A 176 -9.43 -9.66 -6.60
N ALA A 177 -8.88 -9.56 -5.40
CA ALA A 177 -9.21 -10.40 -4.27
C ALA A 177 -9.01 -9.64 -2.96
N GLY A 178 -9.75 -10.01 -1.92
CA GLY A 178 -9.39 -9.66 -0.56
C GLY A 178 -8.07 -10.34 -0.17
N VAL A 179 -7.20 -9.62 0.52
CA VAL A 179 -5.89 -10.10 0.92
C VAL A 179 -5.62 -9.81 2.40
N ALA A 180 -5.01 -10.74 3.12
CA ALA A 180 -4.51 -10.50 4.47
C ALA A 180 -3.11 -9.86 4.41
N LEU A 181 -2.96 -8.71 5.05
CA LEU A 181 -1.71 -7.93 5.07
C LEU A 181 -1.20 -7.70 6.50
N ASP A 182 -1.62 -8.53 7.45
CA ASP A 182 -1.21 -8.42 8.85
C ASP A 182 0.32 -8.36 8.99
N GLY A 183 0.78 -7.59 9.97
CA GLY A 183 2.20 -7.33 10.20
C GLY A 183 2.85 -6.37 9.19
N SER A 184 2.10 -5.84 8.23
CA SER A 184 2.61 -4.80 7.34
C SER A 184 2.54 -3.44 8.04
N ALA A 185 3.62 -2.66 7.95
CA ALA A 185 3.72 -1.33 8.50
C ALA A 185 3.51 -0.27 7.41
N LEU A 186 2.61 0.68 7.66
CA LEU A 186 2.47 1.89 6.89
C LEU A 186 3.22 3.03 7.58
N ARG A 187 3.85 3.89 6.79
CA ARG A 187 4.55 5.08 7.26
C ARG A 187 4.31 6.24 6.30
N ILE A 188 4.34 7.44 6.84
CA ILE A 188 4.35 8.65 6.03
C ILE A 188 5.68 8.74 5.27
N ASP A 189 5.60 9.05 3.98
CA ASP A 189 6.75 9.37 3.13
C ASP A 189 6.98 10.88 3.17
N TYR A 190 7.79 11.33 4.12
CA TYR A 190 8.04 12.75 4.32
C TYR A 190 8.79 13.38 3.15
N ASP A 191 9.66 12.65 2.48
CA ASP A 191 10.45 13.15 1.35
C ASP A 191 9.55 13.37 0.13
N ALA A 192 8.69 12.42 -0.21
CA ALA A 192 7.70 12.58 -1.27
C ALA A 192 6.70 13.70 -0.96
N ASN A 193 6.23 13.80 0.28
CA ASN A 193 5.35 14.90 0.69
C ASN A 193 6.05 16.27 0.57
N ALA A 194 7.30 16.38 0.99
CA ALA A 194 8.08 17.61 0.87
C ALA A 194 8.34 17.99 -0.59
N ALA A 195 8.57 17.01 -1.45
CA ALA A 195 8.77 17.25 -2.89
C ALA A 195 7.51 17.80 -3.58
N ILE A 196 6.32 17.43 -3.12
CA ILE A 196 5.04 17.84 -3.72
C ILE A 196 4.47 19.10 -3.06
N TYR A 197 4.50 19.18 -1.75
CA TYR A 197 3.80 20.21 -0.97
C TYR A 197 4.74 21.25 -0.34
N GLY A 198 6.05 21.04 -0.45
CA GLY A 198 7.07 21.90 0.12
C GLY A 198 7.67 21.37 1.43
N PRO A 199 8.86 21.88 1.78
CA PRO A 199 9.61 21.40 2.95
C PRO A 199 8.85 21.67 4.26
N GLY A 200 8.98 20.76 5.22
CA GLY A 200 8.36 20.86 6.54
C GLY A 200 6.85 20.63 6.57
N ILE A 201 6.25 20.17 5.46
CA ILE A 201 4.83 19.82 5.44
C ILE A 201 4.55 18.62 6.35
N THR A 202 3.42 18.68 7.05
CA THR A 202 2.96 17.57 7.90
C THR A 202 1.73 16.89 7.29
N PRO A 203 1.50 15.60 7.55
CA PRO A 203 0.30 14.90 7.07
C PRO A 203 -0.99 15.60 7.52
N ARG A 204 -1.03 16.04 8.76
CA ARG A 204 -2.17 16.78 9.32
C ARG A 204 -2.50 18.02 8.47
N ARG A 205 -1.49 18.83 8.14
CA ARG A 205 -1.68 20.03 7.34
C ARG A 205 -2.16 19.72 5.93
N ILE A 206 -1.71 18.60 5.34
CA ILE A 206 -2.20 18.12 4.04
C ILE A 206 -3.68 17.76 4.14
N PHE A 207 -4.07 16.99 5.15
CA PHE A 207 -5.44 16.51 5.34
C PHE A 207 -6.42 17.63 5.70
N GLU A 208 -5.98 18.65 6.41
CA GLU A 208 -6.78 19.83 6.77
C GLU A 208 -6.87 20.88 5.63
N GLY A 209 -6.31 20.59 4.44
CA GLY A 209 -6.38 21.50 3.29
C GLY A 209 -5.41 22.68 3.36
N GLY A 210 -4.43 22.65 4.28
CA GLY A 210 -3.43 23.72 4.47
C GLY A 210 -2.33 23.73 3.40
N VAL A 211 -2.64 23.32 2.16
CA VAL A 211 -1.72 23.25 1.02
C VAL A 211 -2.30 23.98 -0.19
N SER A 212 -1.43 24.56 -1.00
CA SER A 212 -1.78 25.24 -2.25
C SER A 212 -0.96 24.71 -3.41
N ASN A 213 -1.38 25.01 -4.63
CA ASN A 213 -0.68 24.60 -5.86
C ASN A 213 -0.44 23.09 -5.97
N VAL A 214 -1.47 22.31 -5.63
CA VAL A 214 -1.41 20.84 -5.68
C VAL A 214 -1.36 20.39 -7.15
N PRO A 215 -0.39 19.56 -7.57
CA PRO A 215 -0.29 19.07 -8.94
C PRO A 215 -1.49 18.25 -9.38
N ALA A 216 -1.86 18.35 -10.66
CA ALA A 216 -3.05 17.69 -11.22
C ALA A 216 -3.15 16.19 -10.90
N PRO A 217 -2.12 15.33 -11.05
CA PRO A 217 -2.27 13.90 -10.72
C PRO A 217 -2.64 13.62 -9.26
N VAL A 218 -2.27 14.53 -8.35
CA VAL A 218 -2.58 14.43 -6.92
C VAL A 218 -4.03 14.86 -6.65
N VAL A 219 -4.48 15.92 -7.35
CA VAL A 219 -5.88 16.37 -7.33
C VAL A 219 -6.78 15.29 -7.93
N ASP A 220 -6.39 14.70 -9.07
CA ASP A 220 -7.14 13.63 -9.74
C ASP A 220 -7.40 12.44 -8.81
N PHE A 221 -6.43 12.07 -7.96
CA PHE A 221 -6.62 10.99 -7.00
C PHE A 221 -7.74 11.32 -6.00
N ARG A 222 -7.75 12.50 -5.43
CA ARG A 222 -8.81 12.98 -4.53
C ARG A 222 -10.17 13.01 -5.24
N ASP A 223 -10.23 13.59 -6.44
CA ASP A 223 -11.47 13.75 -7.19
C ASP A 223 -12.05 12.41 -7.61
N ARG A 224 -11.23 11.39 -7.89
CA ARG A 224 -11.70 10.02 -8.11
C ARG A 224 -12.29 9.38 -6.87
N LEU A 225 -11.72 9.63 -5.69
CA LEU A 225 -12.33 9.16 -4.44
C LEU A 225 -13.70 9.81 -4.22
N GLU A 226 -13.83 11.13 -4.47
CA GLU A 226 -15.14 11.79 -4.42
C GLU A 226 -16.14 11.12 -5.37
N GLU A 227 -15.76 10.93 -6.64
CA GLU A 227 -16.65 10.32 -7.64
C GLU A 227 -17.13 8.93 -7.21
N TYR A 228 -16.24 8.08 -6.68
CA TYR A 228 -16.57 6.69 -6.37
C TYR A 228 -17.27 6.49 -5.03
N THR A 229 -17.20 7.45 -4.13
CA THR A 229 -17.83 7.37 -2.82
C THR A 229 -19.17 8.11 -2.70
N GLN A 230 -19.51 8.91 -3.71
CA GLN A 230 -20.81 9.60 -3.80
C GLN A 230 -21.88 8.82 -4.61
N ARG A 231 -21.49 7.72 -5.25
CA ARG A 231 -22.40 6.83 -6.02
C ARG A 231 -23.18 5.87 -5.07
#